data_c754c421df5f6eddfae969d1abff61de
#
_entry.id   c754c421df5f6eddfae969d1abff61de
#
_cell.length_a   1.000
_cell.length_b   1.000
_cell.length_c   1.000
_cell.angle_alpha   90.00
_cell.angle_beta   90.00
_cell.angle_gamma   90.00
#
_symmetry.space_group_name_H-M   'P 1'
#
loop_
_entity.id
_entity.type
_entity.pdbx_description
1 polymer ?
#
loop_
_entity_poly.entity_id
_entity_poly.type
_entity_poly.pdbx_seq_one_letter_code
_entity_poly.pdbx_strand_id
1 'polypeptide(L)'
;MDKIFQRIFENNFSELAGLMINASIPVPEKLINEVIGAALRGNKNITYCRVTVERQNRVAVNLKTPLLPFALNLKLRLAEALELGSSPRFTAWLENQLFLAGIGSFLNVLPAGIRIQGNQLTVDIESFLTTPEQKRLLQLIQWVGIKTQEGRVTLDVKIGVDEARKL
;
A
#
# COMPACT_ATOMS: atom_id res chain seq x y z
N MET A 1 -8.46 25.05 1.94
CA MET A 1 -7.84 24.54 0.69
C MET A 1 -7.68 25.71 -0.26
N ASP A 2 -6.54 25.84 -0.92
CA ASP A 2 -6.28 26.97 -1.82
C ASP A 2 -7.27 26.93 -3.00
N LYS A 3 -7.82 28.11 -3.40
CA LYS A 3 -8.80 28.23 -4.49
C LYS A 3 -8.30 27.64 -5.82
N ILE A 4 -6.96 27.63 -6.02
CA ILE A 4 -6.32 27.06 -7.21
C ILE A 4 -6.50 25.53 -7.22
N PHE A 5 -6.24 24.86 -6.10
CA PHE A 5 -6.43 23.40 -6.00
C PHE A 5 -7.90 23.02 -6.17
N GLN A 6 -8.83 23.77 -5.57
CA GLN A 6 -10.26 23.53 -5.72
C GLN A 6 -10.69 23.62 -7.19
N ARG A 7 -10.24 24.63 -7.93
CA ARG A 7 -10.52 24.79 -9.36
C ARG A 7 -9.95 23.64 -10.20
N ILE A 8 -8.73 23.19 -9.93
CA ILE A 8 -8.10 22.05 -10.63
C ILE A 8 -8.94 20.78 -10.42
N PHE A 9 -9.43 20.54 -9.20
CA PHE A 9 -10.28 19.39 -8.88
C PHE A 9 -11.66 19.50 -9.55
N GLU A 10 -12.27 20.69 -9.59
CA GLU A 10 -13.56 20.93 -10.21
C GLU A 10 -13.52 20.74 -11.73
N ASN A 11 -12.40 21.10 -12.38
CA ASN A 11 -12.19 20.94 -13.83
C ASN A 11 -11.60 19.57 -14.21
N ASN A 12 -11.67 18.56 -13.32
CA ASN A 12 -11.17 17.21 -13.56
C ASN A 12 -9.73 17.19 -14.10
N PHE A 13 -8.87 18.06 -13.56
CA PHE A 13 -7.46 18.19 -13.95
C PHE A 13 -7.21 18.55 -15.43
N SER A 14 -8.22 18.95 -16.19
CA SER A 14 -8.07 19.31 -17.61
C SER A 14 -7.05 20.41 -17.87
N GLU A 15 -6.88 21.34 -16.90
CA GLU A 15 -5.87 22.41 -16.97
C GLU A 15 -4.43 21.88 -16.84
N LEU A 16 -4.26 20.62 -16.41
CA LEU A 16 -2.97 19.95 -16.29
C LEU A 16 -2.71 18.95 -17.43
N ALA A 17 -3.55 18.97 -18.49
CA ALA A 17 -3.36 18.08 -19.62
C ALA A 17 -1.95 18.20 -20.21
N GLY A 18 -1.32 17.05 -20.47
CA GLY A 18 0.07 16.98 -20.91
C GLY A 18 1.13 17.11 -19.82
N LEU A 19 0.76 17.42 -18.55
CA LEU A 19 1.71 17.45 -17.45
C LEU A 19 2.16 16.04 -17.10
N MET A 20 3.49 15.85 -17.01
CA MET A 20 4.12 14.62 -16.58
C MET A 20 5.06 14.91 -15.42
N ILE A 21 4.85 14.24 -14.30
CA ILE A 21 5.70 14.35 -13.11
C ILE A 21 6.29 12.99 -12.80
N ASN A 22 7.62 12.95 -12.66
CA ASN A 22 8.31 11.78 -12.14
C ASN A 22 8.91 12.16 -10.78
N ALA A 23 8.60 11.37 -9.76
CA ALA A 23 9.09 11.59 -8.41
C ALA A 23 9.62 10.30 -7.81
N SER A 24 10.67 10.41 -7.02
CA SER A 24 11.20 9.31 -6.20
C SER A 24 11.03 9.68 -4.74
N ILE A 25 10.15 8.97 -4.04
CA ILE A 25 9.72 9.30 -2.68
C ILE A 25 10.32 8.27 -1.72
N PRO A 26 11.33 8.65 -0.93
CA PRO A 26 11.87 7.78 0.10
C PRO A 26 10.95 7.76 1.32
N VAL A 27 10.50 6.57 1.72
CA VAL A 27 9.66 6.33 2.90
C VAL A 27 10.49 5.58 3.94
N PRO A 28 10.95 6.22 5.01
CA PRO A 28 11.70 5.57 6.07
C PRO A 28 10.85 4.52 6.80
N GLU A 29 11.47 3.43 7.25
CA GLU A 29 10.83 2.39 8.06
C GLU A 29 10.12 2.96 9.30
N LYS A 30 10.73 3.97 9.93
CA LYS A 30 10.13 4.67 11.07
C LYS A 30 8.75 5.23 10.73
N LEU A 31 8.62 5.93 9.59
CA LEU A 31 7.34 6.49 9.15
C LEU A 31 6.31 5.41 8.85
N ILE A 32 6.73 4.31 8.22
CA ILE A 32 5.85 3.15 7.96
C ILE A 32 5.28 2.63 9.28
N ASN A 33 6.13 2.43 10.28
CA ASN A 33 5.72 1.92 11.58
C ASN A 33 4.86 2.91 12.38
N GLU A 34 5.10 4.22 12.25
CA GLU A 34 4.24 5.26 12.83
C GLU A 34 2.83 5.25 12.25
N VAL A 35 2.71 5.14 10.91
CA VAL A 35 1.42 5.05 10.21
C VAL A 35 0.68 3.78 10.62
N ILE A 36 1.35 2.63 10.64
CA ILE A 36 0.78 1.36 11.09
C ILE A 36 0.30 1.48 12.54
N GLY A 37 1.13 2.01 13.43
CA GLY A 37 0.77 2.22 14.82
C GLY A 37 -0.42 3.12 15.02
N ALA A 38 -0.57 4.16 14.19
CA ALA A 38 -1.74 5.03 14.19
C ALA A 38 -3.00 4.30 13.71
N ALA A 39 -2.89 3.53 12.62
CA ALA A 39 -4.00 2.77 12.05
C ALA A 39 -4.49 1.64 12.97
N LEU A 40 -3.61 1.09 13.81
CA LEU A 40 -3.95 0.03 14.74
C LEU A 40 -4.51 0.54 16.08
N ARG A 41 -4.57 1.84 16.32
CA ARG A 41 -5.14 2.38 17.56
C ARG A 41 -6.60 1.96 17.73
N GLY A 42 -6.89 1.24 18.82
CA GLY A 42 -8.22 0.71 19.08
C GLY A 42 -8.61 -0.56 18.33
N ASN A 43 -7.70 -1.12 17.51
CA ASN A 43 -7.95 -2.40 16.87
C ASN A 43 -7.85 -3.53 17.90
N LYS A 44 -8.94 -4.32 18.03
CA LYS A 44 -9.02 -5.42 19.00
C LYS A 44 -8.38 -6.71 18.48
N ASN A 45 -8.20 -6.83 17.18
CA ASN A 45 -7.73 -8.05 16.51
C ASN A 45 -6.21 -8.09 16.31
N ILE A 46 -5.58 -6.90 16.22
CA ILE A 46 -4.13 -6.78 16.05
C ILE A 46 -3.64 -5.85 17.16
N THR A 47 -2.89 -6.40 18.11
CA THR A 47 -2.38 -5.66 19.26
C THR A 47 -1.00 -5.06 19.02
N TYR A 48 -0.26 -5.58 18.06
CA TYR A 48 1.05 -5.10 17.68
C TYR A 48 1.36 -5.46 16.23
N CYS A 49 1.93 -4.53 15.50
CA CYS A 49 2.48 -4.77 14.18
C CYS A 49 3.73 -3.90 13.99
N ARG A 50 4.82 -4.51 13.57
CA ARG A 50 6.06 -3.83 13.20
C ARG A 50 6.59 -4.37 11.90
N VAL A 51 6.96 -3.47 11.02
CA VAL A 51 7.60 -3.76 9.74
C VAL A 51 9.08 -3.44 9.84
N THR A 52 9.92 -4.34 9.39
CA THR A 52 11.35 -4.13 9.17
C THR A 52 11.61 -4.21 7.68
N VAL A 53 12.21 -3.16 7.11
CA VAL A 53 12.49 -3.09 5.67
C VAL A 53 13.88 -3.63 5.39
N GLU A 54 13.95 -4.65 4.56
CA GLU A 54 15.17 -5.32 4.13
C GLU A 54 15.51 -4.94 2.67
N ARG A 55 16.64 -5.38 2.17
CA ARG A 55 17.04 -5.20 0.76
C ARG A 55 16.27 -6.15 -0.17
N GLN A 56 16.36 -5.93 -1.48
CA GLN A 56 15.81 -6.81 -2.52
C GLN A 56 14.29 -7.00 -2.46
N ASN A 57 13.58 -5.90 -2.21
CA ASN A 57 12.12 -5.86 -2.09
C ASN A 57 11.56 -6.81 -1.02
N ARG A 58 12.27 -6.97 0.08
CA ARG A 58 11.83 -7.76 1.22
C ARG A 58 11.46 -6.90 2.40
N VAL A 59 10.46 -7.38 3.12
CA VAL A 59 10.07 -6.83 4.42
C VAL A 59 9.76 -7.97 5.40
N ALA A 60 10.13 -7.79 6.65
CA ALA A 60 9.72 -8.66 7.73
C ALA A 60 8.62 -7.96 8.53
N VAL A 61 7.50 -8.66 8.78
CA VAL A 61 6.37 -8.16 9.56
C VAL A 61 6.25 -8.99 10.83
N ASN A 62 6.45 -8.35 11.97
CA ASN A 62 6.19 -8.95 13.27
C ASN A 62 4.81 -8.52 13.76
N LEU A 63 3.92 -9.48 13.98
CA LEU A 63 2.53 -9.26 14.27
C LEU A 63 2.10 -10.00 15.52
N LYS A 64 1.32 -9.35 16.42
CA LYS A 64 0.66 -9.99 17.56
C LYS A 64 -0.84 -9.83 17.46
N THR A 65 -1.55 -10.91 17.76
CA THR A 65 -3.01 -10.96 17.83
C THR A 65 -3.41 -11.67 19.11
N PRO A 66 -4.54 -11.33 19.73
CA PRO A 66 -5.04 -12.03 20.91
C PRO A 66 -5.39 -13.50 20.64
N LEU A 67 -5.60 -13.85 19.36
CA LEU A 67 -5.96 -15.22 18.96
C LEU A 67 -4.78 -16.19 19.00
N LEU A 68 -3.55 -15.68 19.04
CA LEU A 68 -2.34 -16.52 19.03
C LEU A 68 -1.48 -16.22 20.25
N PRO A 69 -0.97 -17.25 20.95
CA PRO A 69 -0.12 -17.07 22.13
C PRO A 69 1.31 -16.60 21.79
N PHE A 70 1.65 -16.50 20.51
CA PHE A 70 2.97 -16.11 20.02
C PHE A 70 2.86 -15.02 18.92
N ALA A 71 3.96 -14.31 18.72
CA ALA A 71 4.06 -13.34 17.63
C ALA A 71 4.30 -14.06 16.29
N LEU A 72 3.59 -13.61 15.26
CA LEU A 72 3.80 -14.04 13.88
C LEU A 72 4.95 -13.24 13.26
N ASN A 73 5.93 -13.94 12.69
CA ASN A 73 7.00 -13.34 11.91
C ASN A 73 6.81 -13.71 10.45
N LEU A 74 6.31 -12.78 9.65
CA LEU A 74 6.05 -12.96 8.24
C LEU A 74 7.20 -12.34 7.45
N LYS A 75 7.79 -13.10 6.53
CA LYS A 75 8.72 -12.56 5.52
C LYS A 75 7.99 -12.43 4.22
N LEU A 76 7.97 -11.22 3.70
CA LEU A 76 7.27 -10.86 2.48
C LEU A 76 8.26 -10.35 1.45
N ARG A 77 8.12 -10.81 0.21
CA ARG A 77 8.74 -10.21 -0.96
C ARG A 77 7.71 -9.34 -1.66
N LEU A 78 7.98 -8.04 -1.78
CA LEU A 78 7.10 -7.07 -2.41
C LEU A 78 7.22 -7.15 -3.93
N ALA A 79 6.13 -6.90 -4.65
CA ALA A 79 6.19 -6.65 -6.09
C ALA A 79 7.03 -5.41 -6.38
N GLU A 80 7.68 -5.39 -7.54
CA GLU A 80 8.52 -4.26 -7.97
C GLU A 80 7.69 -3.05 -8.41
N ALA A 81 6.41 -3.25 -8.69
CA ALA A 81 5.49 -2.18 -9.07
C ALA A 81 4.06 -2.49 -8.61
N LEU A 82 3.23 -1.44 -8.53
CA LEU A 82 1.79 -1.57 -8.36
C LEU A 82 1.13 -1.97 -9.68
N GLU A 83 0.12 -2.81 -9.60
CA GLU A 83 -0.78 -3.10 -10.70
C GLU A 83 -1.84 -1.98 -10.76
N LEU A 84 -1.67 -1.03 -11.69
CA LEU A 84 -2.58 0.09 -11.91
C LEU A 84 -3.56 -0.28 -13.02
N GLY A 85 -4.70 -0.81 -12.65
CA GLY A 85 -5.80 -1.12 -13.58
C GLY A 85 -7.12 -0.52 -13.08
N SER A 86 -8.24 -1.13 -13.47
CA SER A 86 -9.57 -0.77 -12.93
C SER A 86 -9.70 -0.96 -11.41
N SER A 87 -8.84 -1.75 -10.81
CA SER A 87 -8.73 -1.99 -9.37
C SER A 87 -7.25 -2.01 -8.99
N PRO A 88 -6.66 -0.88 -8.62
CA PRO A 88 -5.25 -0.79 -8.26
C PRO A 88 -4.89 -1.71 -7.10
N ARG A 89 -3.86 -2.54 -7.30
CA ARG A 89 -3.47 -3.58 -6.36
C ARG A 89 -1.99 -3.54 -6.06
N PHE A 90 -1.68 -3.85 -4.82
CA PHE A 90 -0.34 -4.14 -4.38
C PHE A 90 -0.22 -5.63 -4.07
N THR A 91 0.81 -6.26 -4.59
CA THR A 91 1.05 -7.70 -4.41
C THR A 91 2.34 -7.94 -3.63
N ALA A 92 2.30 -8.89 -2.71
CA ALA A 92 3.46 -9.41 -2.02
C ALA A 92 3.37 -10.93 -1.90
N TRP A 93 4.51 -11.60 -1.73
CA TRP A 93 4.56 -13.04 -1.55
C TRP A 93 5.18 -13.40 -0.20
N LEU A 94 4.49 -14.29 0.52
CA LEU A 94 4.99 -14.90 1.75
C LEU A 94 6.15 -15.85 1.40
N GLU A 95 7.34 -15.58 1.94
CA GLU A 95 8.50 -16.46 1.76
C GLU A 95 8.53 -17.62 2.77
N ASN A 96 7.84 -17.49 3.91
CA ASN A 96 7.78 -18.50 4.97
C ASN A 96 6.55 -19.40 4.78
N GLN A 97 6.68 -20.48 4.06
CA GLN A 97 5.57 -21.41 3.79
C GLN A 97 5.04 -22.16 5.03
N LEU A 98 5.83 -22.27 6.10
CA LEU A 98 5.44 -22.96 7.35
C LEU A 98 4.23 -22.34 8.07
N PHE A 99 3.86 -21.14 7.72
CA PHE A 99 2.74 -20.41 8.33
C PHE A 99 1.37 -20.69 7.69
N LEU A 100 1.32 -21.24 6.47
CA LEU A 100 0.07 -21.40 5.72
C LEU A 100 -0.93 -22.34 6.42
N ALA A 101 -0.44 -23.31 7.18
CA ALA A 101 -1.30 -24.24 7.93
C ALA A 101 -2.01 -23.61 9.15
N GLY A 102 -1.46 -22.51 9.72
CA GLY A 102 -2.04 -21.81 10.88
C GLY A 102 -2.79 -20.53 10.55
N ILE A 103 -2.69 -20.06 9.31
CA ILE A 103 -3.26 -18.77 8.86
C ILE A 103 -4.78 -18.79 8.72
N GLY A 104 -5.43 -19.96 8.60
CA GLY A 104 -6.88 -20.03 8.37
C GLY A 104 -7.71 -19.20 9.33
N SER A 105 -7.40 -19.23 10.61
CA SER A 105 -8.07 -18.40 11.63
C SER A 105 -7.72 -16.91 11.53
N PHE A 106 -6.55 -16.59 10.99
CA PHE A 106 -6.06 -15.23 10.83
C PHE A 106 -6.67 -14.53 9.61
N LEU A 107 -7.04 -15.29 8.56
CA LEU A 107 -7.66 -14.72 7.36
C LEU A 107 -8.96 -13.95 7.67
N ASN A 108 -9.69 -14.38 8.70
CA ASN A 108 -10.94 -13.75 9.11
C ASN A 108 -10.75 -12.42 9.85
N VAL A 109 -9.54 -12.07 10.23
CA VAL A 109 -9.20 -10.82 10.98
C VAL A 109 -8.53 -9.79 10.09
N LEU A 110 -8.24 -10.12 8.82
CA LEU A 110 -7.65 -9.17 7.89
C LEU A 110 -8.64 -8.05 7.58
N PRO A 111 -8.15 -6.79 7.48
CA PRO A 111 -8.97 -5.68 7.01
C PRO A 111 -9.57 -5.97 5.64
N ALA A 112 -10.75 -5.39 5.40
CA ALA A 112 -11.35 -5.40 4.06
C ALA A 112 -10.35 -4.84 3.04
N GLY A 113 -10.24 -5.49 1.87
CA GLY A 113 -9.26 -5.13 0.85
C GLY A 113 -7.93 -5.89 0.93
N ILE A 114 -7.66 -6.65 1.98
CA ILE A 114 -6.50 -7.56 2.05
C ILE A 114 -6.96 -8.99 1.84
N ARG A 115 -6.30 -9.68 0.90
CA ARG A 115 -6.59 -11.09 0.58
C ARG A 115 -5.28 -11.87 0.56
N ILE A 116 -5.34 -13.11 1.03
CA ILE A 116 -4.26 -14.08 0.92
C ILE A 116 -4.79 -15.29 0.15
N GLN A 117 -4.10 -15.65 -0.92
CA GLN A 117 -4.40 -16.83 -1.72
C GLN A 117 -3.09 -17.62 -1.95
N GLY A 118 -3.02 -18.82 -1.37
CA GLY A 118 -1.76 -19.54 -1.30
C GLY A 118 -0.71 -18.72 -0.54
N ASN A 119 0.43 -18.47 -1.16
CA ASN A 119 1.48 -17.61 -0.60
C ASN A 119 1.40 -16.14 -1.06
N GLN A 120 0.42 -15.78 -1.87
CA GLN A 120 0.24 -14.42 -2.39
C GLN A 120 -0.67 -13.61 -1.49
N LEU A 121 -0.19 -12.45 -1.06
CA LEU A 121 -0.94 -11.41 -0.37
C LEU A 121 -1.24 -10.30 -1.39
N THR A 122 -2.51 -9.94 -1.51
CA THR A 122 -2.98 -8.87 -2.38
C THR A 122 -3.69 -7.82 -1.55
N VAL A 123 -3.33 -6.55 -1.76
CA VAL A 123 -3.95 -5.39 -1.12
C VAL A 123 -4.67 -4.58 -2.19
N ASP A 124 -5.97 -4.45 -2.07
CA ASP A 124 -6.78 -3.55 -2.89
C ASP A 124 -6.63 -2.13 -2.35
N ILE A 125 -5.96 -1.27 -3.12
CA ILE A 125 -5.63 0.09 -2.68
C ILE A 125 -6.88 0.94 -2.53
N GLU A 126 -7.87 0.78 -3.40
CA GLU A 126 -9.11 1.56 -3.33
C GLU A 126 -9.88 1.34 -2.03
N SER A 127 -9.79 0.15 -1.45
CA SER A 127 -10.43 -0.18 -0.17
C SER A 127 -9.93 0.67 1.01
N PHE A 128 -8.76 1.30 0.87
CA PHE A 128 -8.15 2.15 1.89
C PHE A 128 -8.31 3.64 1.61
N LEU A 129 -8.86 4.01 0.45
CA LEU A 129 -9.13 5.39 0.09
C LEU A 129 -10.52 5.79 0.58
N THR A 130 -10.58 6.77 1.48
CA THR A 130 -11.81 7.16 2.16
C THR A 130 -12.54 8.30 1.48
N THR A 131 -11.84 9.10 0.64
CA THR A 131 -12.45 10.27 -0.01
C THR A 131 -12.45 10.17 -1.54
N PRO A 132 -13.44 10.80 -2.21
CA PRO A 132 -13.49 10.86 -3.67
C PRO A 132 -12.23 11.51 -4.28
N GLU A 133 -11.66 12.52 -3.61
CA GLU A 133 -10.45 13.22 -4.05
C GLU A 133 -9.25 12.27 -4.09
N GLN A 134 -9.09 11.41 -3.07
CA GLN A 134 -8.03 10.41 -3.04
C GLN A 134 -8.16 9.44 -4.23
N LYS A 135 -9.37 8.99 -4.55
CA LYS A 135 -9.63 8.12 -5.70
C LYS A 135 -9.32 8.80 -7.02
N ARG A 136 -9.68 10.09 -7.18
CA ARG A 136 -9.35 10.88 -8.37
C ARG A 136 -7.83 11.05 -8.52
N LEU A 137 -7.10 11.36 -7.43
CA LEU A 137 -5.65 11.45 -7.46
C LEU A 137 -4.99 10.13 -7.87
N LEU A 138 -5.52 9.00 -7.41
CA LEU A 138 -5.02 7.68 -7.81
C LEU A 138 -5.13 7.46 -9.33
N GLN A 139 -6.17 8.00 -9.97
CA GLN A 139 -6.36 7.88 -11.42
C GLN A 139 -5.30 8.64 -12.24
N LEU A 140 -4.64 9.64 -11.65
CA LEU A 140 -3.55 10.37 -12.30
C LEU A 140 -2.22 9.61 -12.26
N ILE A 141 -2.11 8.61 -11.41
CA ILE A 141 -0.91 7.80 -11.27
C ILE A 141 -0.86 6.81 -12.42
N GLN A 142 0.19 6.90 -13.23
CA GLN A 142 0.42 6.03 -14.39
C GLN A 142 1.29 4.83 -14.03
N TRP A 143 2.18 5.00 -13.06
CA TRP A 143 3.08 3.95 -12.64
C TRP A 143 3.62 4.22 -11.23
N VAL A 144 3.79 3.17 -10.45
CA VAL A 144 4.47 3.22 -9.15
C VAL A 144 5.42 2.03 -9.06
N GLY A 145 6.70 2.32 -9.07
CA GLY A 145 7.74 1.33 -8.77
C GLY A 145 8.05 1.29 -7.28
N ILE A 146 8.44 0.12 -6.80
CA ILE A 146 8.75 -0.12 -5.40
C ILE A 146 10.16 -0.73 -5.31
N LYS A 147 11.01 -0.09 -4.53
CA LYS A 147 12.36 -0.57 -4.23
C LYS A 147 12.60 -0.50 -2.74
N THR A 148 13.24 -1.52 -2.18
CA THR A 148 13.62 -1.51 -0.79
C THR A 148 15.14 -1.46 -0.63
N GLN A 149 15.55 -0.72 0.38
CA GLN A 149 16.88 -0.72 0.96
C GLN A 149 16.70 -0.91 2.45
N GLU A 150 17.76 -1.27 3.15
CA GLU A 150 17.70 -1.44 4.60
C GLU A 150 17.14 -0.19 5.30
N GLY A 151 16.04 -0.35 6.03
CA GLY A 151 15.37 0.72 6.75
C GLY A 151 14.57 1.71 5.89
N ARG A 152 14.38 1.46 4.57
CA ARG A 152 13.69 2.41 3.68
C ARG A 152 13.03 1.72 2.48
N VAL A 153 11.81 2.15 2.18
CA VAL A 153 11.14 1.89 0.89
C VAL A 153 11.27 3.15 0.02
N THR A 154 11.56 2.99 -1.25
CA THR A 154 11.51 4.07 -2.24
C THR A 154 10.37 3.79 -3.21
N LEU A 155 9.48 4.76 -3.37
CA LEU A 155 8.39 4.75 -4.34
C LEU A 155 8.78 5.65 -5.51
N ASP A 156 9.01 5.05 -6.68
CA ASP A 156 9.22 5.78 -7.93
C ASP A 156 7.84 5.98 -8.57
N VAL A 157 7.33 7.20 -8.60
CA VAL A 157 5.96 7.52 -9.02
C VAL A 157 5.98 8.30 -10.32
N LYS A 158 5.16 7.88 -11.28
CA LYS A 158 4.89 8.60 -12.51
C LYS A 158 3.43 9.05 -12.50
N ILE A 159 3.23 10.36 -12.52
CA ILE A 159 1.92 11.01 -12.56
C ILE A 159 1.78 11.71 -13.90
N GLY A 160 0.63 11.55 -14.54
CA GLY A 160 0.36 12.24 -15.80
C GLY A 160 -1.12 12.42 -16.02
N VAL A 161 -1.47 13.50 -16.69
CA VAL A 161 -2.82 13.79 -17.17
C VAL A 161 -2.82 13.60 -18.68
N ASP A 162 -3.41 12.49 -19.15
CA ASP A 162 -3.53 12.21 -20.57
C ASP A 162 -4.54 13.17 -21.21
N GLU A 163 -4.16 13.79 -22.34
CA GLU A 163 -5.05 14.65 -23.12
C GLU A 163 -6.30 13.92 -23.62
N ALA A 164 -6.22 12.58 -23.73
CA ALA A 164 -7.29 11.73 -24.27
C ALA A 164 -8.30 11.24 -23.22
N ARG A 165 -8.02 11.35 -21.92
CA ARG A 165 -8.98 10.98 -20.86
C ARG A 165 -9.92 12.14 -20.58
N LYS A 166 -10.93 12.30 -21.43
CA LYS A 166 -12.18 12.97 -21.02
C LYS A 166 -12.83 12.05 -19.99
N LEU A 167 -12.62 12.37 -18.72
CA LEU A 167 -13.30 11.73 -17.58
C LEU A 167 -14.78 12.08 -17.58
#